data_20042ab92975d3220e1401fe113033f5
#
_entry.id   20042ab92975d3220e1401fe113033f5
#
_cell.length_a   1.000
_cell.length_b   1.000
_cell.length_c   1.000
_cell.angle_alpha   90.00
_cell.angle_beta   90.00
_cell.angle_gamma   90.00
#
_symmetry.space_group_name_H-M   'P 1'
#
loop_
_entity.id
_entity.type
_entity.pdbx_description
1 polymer ?
#
loop_
_entity_poly.entity_id
_entity_poly.type
_entity_poly.pdbx_seq_one_letter_code
_entity_poly.pdbx_strand_id
1 'polypeptide(L)'
;MLWNETEWIKTDDRMGRVTIEGVQYPMCLTIKATDAIEKRFQGVDKVSALLSEYAEKDQYSALMKTTLELALLLIDGGLNRCRTRAKMRGEEIELPTLPSTEDLQEVMTFEDLLDIQQNIFAAFTVGSARNVEARPDNSPKNAESATS
;
A
#
# COMPACT_ATOMS: atom_id res chain seq x y z
N MET A 1 3.67 -14.58 22.82
CA MET A 1 2.48 -14.78 21.97
C MET A 1 2.84 -14.56 20.52
N LEU A 2 2.37 -15.43 19.65
CA LEU A 2 2.60 -15.31 18.22
C LEU A 2 1.38 -14.67 17.57
N TRP A 3 1.60 -13.53 16.94
CA TRP A 3 0.54 -12.84 16.21
C TRP A 3 0.63 -13.20 14.74
N ASN A 4 -0.49 -13.40 14.09
CA ASN A 4 -0.50 -13.59 12.64
C ASN A 4 -0.66 -12.24 11.95
N GLU A 5 -0.39 -12.19 10.65
CA GLU A 5 -0.40 -10.95 9.87
C GLU A 5 -1.77 -10.26 9.91
N THR A 6 -2.84 -11.06 9.94
CA THR A 6 -4.19 -10.50 9.93
C THR A 6 -4.46 -9.70 11.19
N GLU A 7 -4.03 -10.19 12.34
CA GLU A 7 -4.23 -9.48 13.60
C GLU A 7 -3.41 -8.19 13.63
N TRP A 8 -2.17 -8.25 13.16
CA TRP A 8 -1.34 -7.06 13.10
C TRP A 8 -1.92 -6.01 12.17
N ILE A 9 -2.45 -6.44 11.02
CA ILE A 9 -3.07 -5.53 10.07
C ILE A 9 -4.31 -4.89 10.68
N LYS A 10 -5.12 -5.67 11.36
CA LYS A 10 -6.37 -5.16 11.96
C LYS A 10 -6.13 -4.16 13.07
N THR A 11 -5.02 -4.29 13.80
CA THR A 11 -4.73 -3.41 14.93
C THR A 11 -3.95 -2.18 14.51
N ASP A 12 -3.49 -2.10 13.27
CA ASP A 12 -2.72 -0.96 12.79
C ASP A 12 -3.53 -0.21 11.74
N ASP A 13 -4.11 0.91 12.15
CA ASP A 13 -4.97 1.72 11.28
C ASP A 13 -4.16 2.58 10.29
N ARG A 14 -2.84 2.46 10.31
CA ARG A 14 -1.99 3.16 9.34
C ARG A 14 -1.61 2.30 8.15
N MET A 15 -2.11 1.09 8.11
CA MET A 15 -1.82 0.18 7.01
C MET A 15 -3.06 -0.12 6.20
N GLY A 16 -2.90 -0.11 4.88
CA GLY A 16 -3.89 -0.67 3.99
C GLY A 16 -3.70 -2.17 3.87
N ARG A 17 -4.53 -2.81 3.08
CA ARG A 17 -4.50 -4.26 2.88
C ARG A 17 -4.80 -4.59 1.44
N VAL A 18 -4.21 -5.67 0.97
CA VAL A 18 -4.53 -6.22 -0.34
C VAL A 18 -4.53 -7.74 -0.23
N THR A 19 -5.48 -8.37 -0.91
CA THR A 19 -5.55 -9.84 -0.94
C THR A 19 -5.13 -10.30 -2.33
N ILE A 20 -4.13 -11.17 -2.37
CA ILE A 20 -3.61 -11.74 -3.63
C ILE A 20 -3.61 -13.24 -3.44
N GLU A 21 -4.35 -13.95 -4.32
CA GLU A 21 -4.45 -15.41 -4.28
C GLU A 21 -4.80 -15.93 -2.89
N GLY A 22 -5.75 -15.25 -2.25
CA GLY A 22 -6.24 -15.66 -0.94
C GLY A 22 -5.36 -15.27 0.24
N VAL A 23 -4.21 -14.65 -0.01
CA VAL A 23 -3.30 -14.23 1.05
C VAL A 23 -3.44 -12.72 1.24
N GLN A 24 -3.62 -12.30 2.48
CA GLN A 24 -3.76 -10.89 2.81
C GLN A 24 -2.39 -10.29 3.14
N TYR A 25 -2.05 -9.22 2.43
CA TYR A 25 -0.79 -8.52 2.63
C TYR A 25 -1.03 -7.11 3.15
N PRO A 26 -0.23 -6.66 4.12
CA PRO A 26 -0.32 -5.26 4.55
C PRO A 26 0.40 -4.36 3.56
N MET A 27 -0.10 -3.15 3.39
CA MET A 27 0.53 -2.13 2.57
C MET A 27 0.73 -0.89 3.42
N CYS A 28 1.92 -0.33 3.40
CA CYS A 28 2.18 0.86 4.21
C CYS A 28 3.23 1.74 3.54
N LEU A 29 2.95 3.03 3.49
CA LEU A 29 3.89 4.03 3.00
C LEU A 29 4.77 4.48 4.16
N THR A 30 5.71 3.62 4.55
CA THR A 30 6.68 3.95 5.59
C THR A 30 7.72 4.91 5.04
N ILE A 31 8.59 5.41 5.92
CA ILE A 31 9.71 6.25 5.49
C ILE A 31 10.59 5.50 4.50
N LYS A 32 10.87 4.22 4.79
CA LYS A 32 11.69 3.41 3.89
C LYS A 32 10.98 3.13 2.57
N ALA A 33 9.67 2.88 2.60
CA ALA A 33 8.92 2.68 1.38
C ALA A 33 8.90 3.95 0.54
N THR A 34 8.73 5.11 1.17
CA THR A 34 8.78 6.39 0.48
C THR A 34 10.15 6.58 -0.19
N ASP A 35 11.22 6.27 0.53
CA ASP A 35 12.56 6.36 -0.02
C ASP A 35 12.75 5.45 -1.23
N ALA A 36 12.23 4.22 -1.14
CA ALA A 36 12.30 3.26 -2.26
C ALA A 36 11.54 3.75 -3.47
N ILE A 37 10.36 4.35 -3.25
CA ILE A 37 9.56 4.90 -4.33
C ILE A 37 10.29 6.09 -4.97
N GLU A 38 10.89 6.95 -4.16
CA GLU A 38 11.65 8.08 -4.68
C GLU A 38 12.83 7.63 -5.52
N LYS A 39 13.53 6.60 -5.07
CA LYS A 39 14.68 6.08 -5.81
C LYS A 39 14.26 5.43 -7.12
N ARG A 40 13.11 4.77 -7.14
CA ARG A 40 12.66 4.05 -8.33
C ARG A 40 11.89 4.94 -9.31
N PHE A 41 11.07 5.87 -8.80
CA PHE A 41 10.15 6.66 -9.61
C PHE A 41 10.36 8.17 -9.47
N GLN A 42 11.31 8.60 -8.67
CA GLN A 42 11.61 10.01 -8.40
C GLN A 42 10.58 10.70 -7.49
N GLY A 43 9.62 9.95 -6.96
CA GLY A 43 8.67 10.47 -5.99
C GLY A 43 7.29 9.87 -6.15
N VAL A 44 6.50 9.99 -5.10
CA VAL A 44 5.12 9.48 -5.10
C VAL A 44 4.29 10.21 -6.14
N ASP A 45 4.46 11.54 -6.23
CA ASP A 45 3.75 12.34 -7.22
C ASP A 45 4.11 11.93 -8.64
N LYS A 46 5.37 11.58 -8.85
CA LYS A 46 5.85 11.20 -10.19
C LYS A 46 5.26 9.87 -10.62
N VAL A 47 5.16 8.89 -9.73
CA VAL A 47 4.58 7.60 -10.12
C VAL A 47 3.08 7.74 -10.37
N SER A 48 2.39 8.59 -9.61
CA SER A 48 0.97 8.84 -9.85
C SER A 48 0.74 9.46 -11.22
N ALA A 49 1.57 10.45 -11.58
CA ALA A 49 1.49 11.08 -12.89
C ALA A 49 1.78 10.09 -14.01
N LEU A 50 2.76 9.21 -13.78
CA LEU A 50 3.13 8.19 -14.75
C LEU A 50 1.99 7.21 -15.00
N LEU A 51 1.33 6.77 -13.92
CA LEU A 51 0.19 5.85 -14.05
C LEU A 51 -0.95 6.50 -14.81
N SER A 52 -1.23 7.77 -14.54
CA SER A 52 -2.26 8.52 -15.27
C SER A 52 -1.92 8.63 -16.75
N GLU A 53 -0.66 8.90 -17.05
CA GLU A 53 -0.22 9.00 -18.44
C GLU A 53 -0.39 7.68 -19.19
N TYR A 54 -0.01 6.57 -18.56
CA TYR A 54 -0.19 5.25 -19.18
C TYR A 54 -1.65 4.96 -19.46
N ALA A 55 -2.52 5.30 -18.51
CA ALA A 55 -3.97 5.08 -18.68
C ALA A 55 -4.53 5.91 -19.82
N GLU A 56 -4.12 7.17 -19.94
CA GLU A 56 -4.59 8.06 -20.99
C GLU A 56 -4.16 7.61 -22.38
N LYS A 57 -2.99 7.01 -22.47
CA LYS A 57 -2.42 6.57 -23.74
C LYS A 57 -2.71 5.10 -24.04
N ASP A 58 -3.58 4.47 -23.25
CA ASP A 58 -3.95 3.07 -23.41
C ASP A 58 -2.74 2.12 -23.37
N GLN A 59 -1.72 2.50 -22.62
CA GLN A 59 -0.52 1.68 -22.45
C GLN A 59 -0.72 0.75 -21.26
N TYR A 60 -1.59 -0.24 -21.44
CA TYR A 60 -2.04 -1.09 -20.34
C TYR A 60 -0.95 -2.00 -19.77
N SER A 61 -0.08 -2.52 -20.61
CA SER A 61 1.01 -3.37 -20.11
C SER A 61 1.93 -2.58 -19.19
N ALA A 62 2.30 -1.36 -19.59
CA ALA A 62 3.14 -0.51 -18.77
C ALA A 62 2.41 -0.10 -17.48
N LEU A 63 1.11 0.20 -17.60
CA LEU A 63 0.28 0.55 -16.46
C LEU A 63 0.25 -0.59 -15.44
N MET A 64 0.01 -1.81 -15.93
CA MET A 64 -0.10 -2.99 -15.06
C MET A 64 1.22 -3.29 -14.37
N LYS A 65 2.31 -3.27 -15.11
CA LYS A 65 3.62 -3.57 -14.53
C LYS A 65 4.04 -2.54 -13.50
N THR A 66 3.79 -1.26 -13.79
CA THR A 66 4.15 -0.19 -12.86
C THR A 66 3.29 -0.23 -11.61
N THR A 67 1.99 -0.50 -11.76
CA THR A 67 1.08 -0.65 -10.63
C THR A 67 1.56 -1.79 -9.72
N LEU A 68 1.94 -2.91 -10.33
CA LEU A 68 2.40 -4.06 -9.59
C LEU A 68 3.70 -3.77 -8.84
N GLU A 69 4.61 -3.07 -9.50
CA GLU A 69 5.89 -2.71 -8.87
C GLU A 69 5.67 -1.79 -7.68
N LEU A 70 4.79 -0.81 -7.83
CA LEU A 70 4.44 0.11 -6.76
C LEU A 70 3.79 -0.65 -5.60
N ALA A 71 2.86 -1.56 -5.91
CA ALA A 71 2.20 -2.37 -4.90
C ALA A 71 3.20 -3.17 -4.09
N LEU A 72 4.19 -3.78 -4.76
CA LEU A 72 5.20 -4.56 -4.07
C LEU A 72 6.05 -3.71 -3.14
N LEU A 73 6.36 -2.49 -3.52
CA LEU A 73 7.10 -1.59 -2.64
C LEU A 73 6.29 -1.26 -1.38
N LEU A 74 4.98 -1.07 -1.53
CA LEU A 74 4.10 -0.79 -0.40
C LEU A 74 3.89 -2.02 0.48
N ILE A 75 3.76 -3.19 -0.14
CA ILE A 75 3.63 -4.45 0.61
C ILE A 75 4.91 -4.70 1.41
N ASP A 76 6.05 -4.50 0.79
CA ASP A 76 7.33 -4.64 1.48
C ASP A 76 7.39 -3.69 2.68
N GLY A 77 6.92 -2.47 2.50
CA GLY A 77 6.81 -1.51 3.60
C GLY A 77 5.93 -2.02 4.72
N GLY A 78 4.77 -2.57 4.38
CA GLY A 78 3.84 -3.11 5.37
C GLY A 78 4.40 -4.31 6.11
N LEU A 79 5.00 -5.24 5.38
CA LEU A 79 5.60 -6.43 5.99
C LEU A 79 6.74 -6.05 6.94
N ASN A 80 7.61 -5.14 6.50
CA ASN A 80 8.71 -4.71 7.34
C ASN A 80 8.24 -3.93 8.57
N ARG A 81 7.17 -3.14 8.41
CA ARG A 81 6.57 -2.45 9.54
C ARG A 81 6.08 -3.44 10.58
N CYS A 82 5.33 -4.45 10.15
CA CYS A 82 4.82 -5.48 11.07
C CYS A 82 5.97 -6.20 11.77
N ARG A 83 6.97 -6.60 11.01
CA ARG A 83 8.11 -7.33 11.54
C ARG A 83 8.89 -6.50 12.56
N THR A 84 9.11 -5.23 12.25
CA THR A 84 9.86 -4.34 13.12
C THR A 84 9.08 -4.01 14.39
N ARG A 85 7.78 -3.79 14.27
CA ARG A 85 6.94 -3.53 15.45
C ARG A 85 6.92 -4.72 16.38
N ALA A 86 6.83 -5.93 15.83
CA ALA A 86 6.88 -7.14 16.63
C ALA A 86 8.21 -7.23 17.36
N LYS A 87 9.31 -6.98 16.65
CA LYS A 87 10.64 -7.01 17.23
C LYS A 87 10.77 -6.00 18.37
N MET A 88 10.28 -4.79 18.18
CA MET A 88 10.36 -3.74 19.19
C MET A 88 9.55 -4.08 20.45
N ARG A 89 8.50 -4.89 20.31
CA ARG A 89 7.67 -5.32 21.44
C ARG A 89 8.10 -6.65 22.03
N GLY A 90 9.13 -7.28 21.48
CA GLY A 90 9.55 -8.61 21.91
C GLY A 90 8.56 -9.69 21.58
N GLU A 91 7.76 -9.49 20.53
CA GLU A 91 6.73 -10.43 20.10
C GLU A 91 7.14 -11.12 18.82
N GLU A 92 6.55 -12.30 18.58
CA GLU A 92 6.76 -13.03 17.35
C GLU A 92 5.55 -12.85 16.46
N ILE A 93 5.79 -12.86 15.13
CA ILE A 93 4.72 -12.71 14.18
C ILE A 93 5.01 -13.59 12.97
N GLU A 94 3.96 -14.21 12.43
CA GLU A 94 4.04 -14.93 11.17
C GLU A 94 3.57 -14.03 10.05
N LEU A 95 4.40 -13.88 9.04
CA LEU A 95 4.10 -13.03 7.90
C LEU A 95 4.27 -13.82 6.61
N PRO A 96 3.44 -13.52 5.61
CA PRO A 96 3.65 -14.16 4.31
C PRO A 96 4.93 -13.64 3.67
N THR A 97 5.46 -14.43 2.75
CA THR A 97 6.64 -14.03 1.98
C THR A 97 6.21 -13.06 0.89
N LEU A 98 7.01 -12.03 0.67
CA LEU A 98 6.77 -11.10 -0.44
C LEU A 98 6.78 -11.85 -1.75
N PRO A 99 5.71 -11.79 -2.54
CA PRO A 99 5.67 -12.52 -3.81
C PRO A 99 6.59 -11.86 -4.84
N SER A 100 7.04 -12.67 -5.80
CA SER A 100 7.90 -12.13 -6.86
C SER A 100 7.05 -11.45 -7.94
N THR A 101 7.65 -10.46 -8.59
CA THR A 101 7.00 -9.78 -9.70
C THR A 101 6.64 -10.76 -10.80
N GLU A 102 7.52 -11.72 -11.08
CA GLU A 102 7.30 -12.69 -12.13
C GLU A 102 6.09 -13.57 -11.87
N ASP A 103 5.97 -14.06 -10.63
CA ASP A 103 4.83 -14.90 -10.26
C ASP A 103 3.53 -14.10 -10.34
N LEU A 104 3.55 -12.86 -9.87
CA LEU A 104 2.36 -12.02 -9.90
C LEU A 104 1.91 -11.69 -11.32
N GLN A 105 2.87 -11.51 -12.23
CA GLN A 105 2.54 -11.27 -13.63
C GLN A 105 1.87 -12.47 -14.29
N GLU A 106 2.08 -13.67 -13.77
CA GLU A 106 1.44 -14.87 -14.31
C GLU A 106 0.02 -15.07 -13.79
N VAL A 107 -0.24 -14.68 -12.55
CA VAL A 107 -1.54 -14.99 -11.92
C VAL A 107 -2.51 -13.81 -11.87
N MET A 108 -2.02 -12.59 -11.96
CA MET A 108 -2.89 -11.42 -11.80
C MET A 108 -3.48 -10.97 -13.12
N THR A 109 -4.75 -10.56 -13.04
CA THR A 109 -5.49 -10.06 -14.19
C THR A 109 -5.63 -8.54 -14.07
N PHE A 110 -6.17 -7.94 -15.14
CA PHE A 110 -6.43 -6.50 -15.16
C PHE A 110 -7.41 -6.10 -14.04
N GLU A 111 -8.42 -6.95 -13.80
CA GLU A 111 -9.39 -6.67 -12.73
C GLU A 111 -8.72 -6.67 -11.36
N ASP A 112 -7.81 -7.62 -11.14
CA ASP A 112 -7.05 -7.68 -9.89
C ASP A 112 -6.28 -6.38 -9.68
N LEU A 113 -5.71 -5.84 -10.75
CA LEU A 113 -4.91 -4.62 -10.66
C LEU A 113 -5.76 -3.40 -10.40
N LEU A 114 -6.99 -3.36 -10.91
CA LEU A 114 -7.91 -2.27 -10.57
C LEU A 114 -8.19 -2.25 -9.07
N ASP A 115 -8.41 -3.42 -8.49
CA ASP A 115 -8.60 -3.53 -7.04
C ASP A 115 -7.36 -3.09 -6.28
N ILE A 116 -6.18 -3.49 -6.77
CA ILE A 116 -4.92 -3.09 -6.14
C ILE A 116 -4.73 -1.58 -6.22
N GLN A 117 -5.07 -0.97 -7.33
CA GLN A 117 -4.95 0.49 -7.47
C GLN A 117 -5.77 1.21 -6.41
N GLN A 118 -6.98 0.74 -6.15
CA GLN A 118 -7.80 1.33 -5.10
C GLN A 118 -7.14 1.20 -3.74
N ASN A 119 -6.53 0.05 -3.47
CA ASN A 119 -5.83 -0.18 -2.21
C ASN A 119 -4.57 0.67 -2.11
N ILE A 120 -3.87 0.91 -3.22
CA ILE A 120 -2.70 1.80 -3.24
C ILE A 120 -3.12 3.22 -2.87
N PHE A 121 -4.19 3.72 -3.49
CA PHE A 121 -4.68 5.06 -3.16
C PHE A 121 -5.13 5.13 -1.71
N ALA A 122 -5.77 4.08 -1.21
CA ALA A 122 -6.17 4.03 0.19
C ALA A 122 -4.96 4.10 1.11
N ALA A 123 -3.88 3.40 0.78
CA ALA A 123 -2.66 3.41 1.58
C ALA A 123 -2.05 4.80 1.62
N PHE A 124 -2.01 5.49 0.48
CA PHE A 124 -1.52 6.86 0.42
C PHE A 124 -2.43 7.80 1.23
N THR A 125 -3.73 7.63 1.07
CA THR A 125 -4.73 8.48 1.72
C THR A 125 -4.70 8.31 3.24
N VAL A 126 -4.56 7.07 3.71
CA VAL A 126 -4.46 6.81 5.14
C VAL A 126 -3.28 7.57 5.74
N GLY A 127 -2.11 7.51 5.07
CA GLY A 127 -0.96 8.27 5.53
C GLY A 127 -1.23 9.76 5.56
N SER A 128 -1.84 10.29 4.50
CA SER A 128 -2.19 11.71 4.41
C SER A 128 -3.28 12.08 5.41
N ALA A 129 -4.29 11.23 5.53
CA ALA A 129 -5.39 11.49 6.45
C ALA A 129 -4.90 11.54 7.90
N ARG A 130 -3.93 10.69 8.25
CA ARG A 130 -3.34 10.73 9.58
C ARG A 130 -2.70 12.08 9.85
N ASN A 131 -1.96 12.60 8.88
CA ASN A 131 -1.34 13.91 9.02
C ASN A 131 -2.40 15.01 9.15
N VAL A 132 -3.47 14.89 8.39
CA VAL A 132 -4.55 15.85 8.42
C VAL A 132 -5.32 15.77 9.74
N GLU A 133 -5.59 14.56 10.19
CA GLU A 133 -6.37 14.33 11.39
C GLU A 133 -5.61 14.63 12.67
N ALA A 134 -4.32 14.78 12.59
CA ALA A 134 -3.57 15.29 13.71
C ALA A 134 -4.07 16.68 14.08
N ARG A 135 -4.70 17.36 13.14
CA ARG A 135 -5.41 18.61 13.38
C ARG A 135 -6.79 18.29 13.94
N PRO A 136 -7.29 19.05 14.86
CA PRO A 136 -8.65 18.85 15.38
C PRO A 136 -9.69 19.10 14.31
N ASP A 137 -10.62 18.20 14.11
CA ASP A 137 -11.70 18.43 13.22
C ASP A 137 -12.47 17.35 12.63
N ASN A 138 -12.45 17.38 11.94
CA ASN A 138 -13.23 16.80 11.29
C ASN A 138 -13.83 16.39 10.76
N SER A 139 -13.75 16.27 10.38
CA SER A 139 -14.49 15.80 9.63
C SER A 139 -15.00 15.40 9.08
N PRO A 140 -14.85 15.60 8.74
CA PRO A 140 -15.56 15.27 7.89
C PRO A 140 -15.91 15.04 7.50
N LYS A 141 -15.43 15.16 7.36
CA LYS A 141 -15.94 15.30 7.00
C LYS A 141 -16.14 15.26 6.53
N ASN A 142 -15.40 15.44 6.34
CA ASN A 142 -15.84 15.72 5.96
C ASN A 142 -16.15 15.68 5.65
N ALA A 143 -15.98 15.92 5.52
CA ALA A 143 -16.42 16.23 5.34
C ALA A 143 -16.68 16.20 5.07
N GLU A 144 -16.41 16.44 4.88
CA GLU A 144 -16.79 16.82 4.80
C GLU A 144 -16.90 16.85 4.54
N SER A 145 -16.43 16.92 4.41
CA SER A 145 -16.65 17.39 4.35
C SER A 145 -16.72 17.48 4.25
N ALA A 146 -16.49 17.76 4.01
CA ALA A 146 -16.71 18.27 4.06
C ALA A 146 -16.89 18.47 4.13
N THR A 147 -16.63 18.68 3.91
CA THR A 147 -16.94 19.15 4.13
C THR A 147 -17.14 19.21 4.26
N SER A 148 -16.84 19.46 3.98
CA SER A 148 -17.13 19.74 4.31
C SER A 148 -17.30 19.70 4.48
#